data_4a7a2a1d1e97bbb5b93c345ea00a165f
#
_entry.id   4a7a2a1d1e97bbb5b93c345ea00a165f
#
_cell.length_a   1.000
_cell.length_b   1.000
_cell.length_c   1.000
_cell.angle_alpha   90.00
_cell.angle_beta   90.00
_cell.angle_gamma   90.00
#
_symmetry.space_group_name_H-M   'P 1'
#
loop_
_entity.id
_entity.type
_entity.pdbx_description
1 polymer ?
#
loop_
_entity_poly.entity_id
_entity_poly.type
_entity_poly.pdbx_seq_one_letter_code
_entity_poly.pdbx_strand_id
1 'polypeptide(L)'
;MIKSMTGYGSAKGTVEGIEVSVELKSVNNKFLDTSIRMPRNFLFAEETIKQAVSSHISRGKVDVFVTIDTSMADDMVVRVNEPLLKGYLDALNLISDKYGLINDASVIGVSRLPDVLSVEKKELDADAVAEGMRMIAEQALCDFDRMRIVEGEKLKADVLSKLENIENYVSVIEKNSPLTVKEYREKLLGKLNEVLGSSGIDESRILTEAAIFADKIAVDEETVRLRSHIAQLRQMLETSSPIGRKIDFLLQEFNR
;
A
#
# COMPACT_ATOMS: atom_id res chain seq x y z
N MET A 1 -12.93 7.27 -5.38
CA MET A 1 -11.75 8.01 -4.88
C MET A 1 -10.48 7.30 -5.33
N ILE A 2 -9.51 8.05 -5.83
CA ILE A 2 -8.19 7.53 -6.20
C ILE A 2 -7.39 7.33 -4.92
N LYS A 3 -6.74 6.16 -4.80
CA LYS A 3 -5.84 5.85 -3.68
C LYS A 3 -4.41 5.68 -4.22
N SER A 4 -3.43 6.23 -3.53
CA SER A 4 -2.02 5.92 -3.80
C SER A 4 -1.72 4.43 -3.56
N MET A 5 -0.69 3.90 -4.21
CA MET A 5 -0.17 2.56 -3.92
C MET A 5 0.82 2.56 -2.76
N THR A 6 1.38 3.70 -2.41
CA THR A 6 2.22 3.88 -1.23
C THR A 6 1.36 4.28 -0.05
N GLY A 7 1.70 3.78 1.13
CA GLY A 7 1.00 4.10 2.35
C GLY A 7 1.71 3.55 3.57
N TYR A 8 1.36 4.10 4.71
CA TYR A 8 1.75 3.67 6.04
C TYR A 8 0.54 3.73 6.96
N GLY A 9 0.42 2.77 7.84
CA GLY A 9 -0.59 2.76 8.89
C GLY A 9 -0.08 2.02 10.11
N SER A 10 -0.50 2.42 11.28
CA SER A 10 -0.13 1.76 12.52
C SER A 10 -1.26 1.80 13.54
N ALA A 11 -1.36 0.75 14.32
CA ALA A 11 -2.27 0.70 15.45
C ALA A 11 -1.66 -0.08 16.60
N LYS A 12 -2.10 0.24 17.81
CA LYS A 12 -1.72 -0.46 19.03
C LYS A 12 -2.96 -0.82 19.83
N GLY A 13 -2.90 -1.93 20.52
CA GLY A 13 -3.98 -2.37 21.39
C GLY A 13 -3.52 -3.43 22.37
N THR A 14 -4.36 -3.73 23.36
CA THR A 14 -4.11 -4.77 24.36
C THR A 14 -5.05 -5.93 24.09
N VAL A 15 -4.51 -7.15 24.01
CA VAL A 15 -5.25 -8.41 23.82
C VAL A 15 -4.78 -9.39 24.86
N GLU A 16 -5.71 -9.96 25.65
CA GLU A 16 -5.41 -10.93 26.70
C GLU A 16 -4.27 -10.51 27.65
N GLY A 17 -4.13 -9.17 27.89
CA GLY A 17 -3.09 -8.61 28.76
C GLY A 17 -1.74 -8.38 28.09
N ILE A 18 -1.58 -8.71 26.81
CA ILE A 18 -0.39 -8.41 26.01
C ILE A 18 -0.59 -7.16 25.18
N GLU A 19 0.44 -6.30 25.06
CA GLU A 19 0.41 -5.15 24.17
C GLU A 19 0.87 -5.57 22.77
N VAL A 20 0.02 -5.31 21.77
CA VAL A 20 0.27 -5.62 20.37
C VAL A 20 0.33 -4.34 19.57
N SER A 21 1.38 -4.17 18.76
CA SER A 21 1.51 -3.09 17.79
C SER A 21 1.61 -3.67 16.39
N VAL A 22 0.76 -3.17 15.48
CA VAL A 22 0.77 -3.56 14.07
C VAL A 22 1.11 -2.35 13.23
N GLU A 23 2.13 -2.47 12.40
CA GLU A 23 2.56 -1.45 11.44
C GLU A 23 2.51 -2.02 10.02
N LEU A 24 1.93 -1.26 9.09
CA LEU A 24 1.82 -1.63 7.68
C LEU A 24 2.53 -0.59 6.81
N LYS A 25 3.28 -1.08 5.84
CA LYS A 25 3.94 -0.26 4.83
C LYS A 25 3.74 -0.87 3.46
N SER A 26 3.34 -0.06 2.49
CA SER A 26 3.22 -0.55 1.11
C SER A 26 4.05 0.26 0.12
N VAL A 27 4.50 -0.45 -0.93
CA VAL A 27 5.14 0.13 -2.10
C VAL A 27 4.49 -0.40 -3.38
N ASN A 28 4.69 0.33 -4.47
CA ASN A 28 4.12 -0.07 -5.76
C ASN A 28 4.66 -1.43 -6.20
N ASN A 29 3.76 -2.36 -6.53
CA ASN A 29 4.08 -3.66 -7.12
C ASN A 29 2.96 -4.09 -8.07
N LYS A 30 3.30 -4.93 -9.05
CA LYS A 30 2.36 -5.43 -10.08
C LYS A 30 1.26 -6.34 -9.50
N PHE A 31 1.61 -7.15 -8.50
CA PHE A 31 0.73 -8.08 -7.80
C PHE A 31 0.68 -7.73 -6.31
N LEU A 32 -0.31 -8.27 -5.61
CA LEU A 32 -0.30 -8.24 -4.15
C LEU A 32 0.77 -9.22 -3.65
N ASP A 33 1.72 -8.70 -2.90
CA ASP A 33 2.76 -9.46 -2.22
C ASP A 33 2.77 -9.03 -0.76
N THR A 34 2.40 -9.92 0.15
CA THR A 34 2.28 -9.61 1.57
C THR A 34 3.36 -10.36 2.34
N SER A 35 4.20 -9.63 3.06
CA SER A 35 5.22 -10.15 3.95
C SER A 35 4.87 -9.76 5.38
N ILE A 36 4.64 -10.73 6.25
CA ILE A 36 4.30 -10.51 7.65
C ILE A 36 5.50 -10.93 8.50
N ARG A 37 5.94 -10.04 9.38
CA ARG A 37 7.00 -10.29 10.35
C ARG A 37 6.42 -10.19 11.76
N MET A 38 6.48 -11.31 12.48
CA MET A 38 5.97 -11.41 13.85
C MET A 38 6.81 -12.39 14.68
N PRO A 39 6.73 -12.35 16.01
CA PRO A 39 7.40 -13.31 16.87
C PRO A 39 6.88 -14.74 16.64
N ARG A 40 7.78 -15.72 16.66
CA ARG A 40 7.49 -17.13 16.34
C ARG A 40 6.33 -17.73 17.14
N ASN A 41 6.19 -17.33 18.39
CA ASN A 41 5.16 -17.86 19.29
C ASN A 41 3.73 -17.46 18.88
N PHE A 42 3.58 -16.50 17.95
CA PHE A 42 2.30 -15.94 17.50
C PHE A 42 2.00 -16.20 16.02
N LEU A 43 2.77 -17.07 15.36
CA LEU A 43 2.60 -17.41 13.93
C LEU A 43 1.21 -17.97 13.60
N PHE A 44 0.47 -18.49 14.60
CA PHE A 44 -0.91 -18.93 14.42
C PHE A 44 -1.85 -17.80 13.96
N ALA A 45 -1.53 -16.52 14.26
CA ALA A 45 -2.31 -15.37 13.84
C ALA A 45 -1.93 -14.82 12.44
N GLU A 46 -0.88 -15.35 11.81
CA GLU A 46 -0.35 -14.83 10.52
C GLU A 46 -1.40 -14.86 9.41
N GLU A 47 -2.09 -15.99 9.24
CA GLU A 47 -3.09 -16.15 8.18
C GLU A 47 -4.29 -15.23 8.39
N THR A 48 -4.69 -15.01 9.63
CA THR A 48 -5.79 -14.09 9.99
C THR A 48 -5.45 -12.64 9.62
N ILE A 49 -4.23 -12.19 9.92
CA ILE A 49 -3.75 -10.86 9.54
C ILE A 49 -3.62 -10.74 8.01
N LYS A 50 -3.13 -11.78 7.34
CA LYS A 50 -2.99 -11.81 5.88
C LYS A 50 -4.33 -11.71 5.17
N GLN A 51 -5.37 -12.37 5.68
CA GLN A 51 -6.73 -12.25 5.19
C GLN A 51 -7.28 -10.84 5.36
N ALA A 52 -7.05 -10.19 6.51
CA ALA A 52 -7.42 -8.79 6.73
C ALA A 52 -6.73 -7.86 5.73
N VAL A 53 -5.43 -8.03 5.46
CA VAL A 53 -4.69 -7.24 4.48
C VAL A 53 -5.24 -7.45 3.06
N SER A 54 -5.47 -8.69 2.65
CA SER A 54 -5.94 -9.03 1.30
C SER A 54 -7.38 -8.57 1.01
N SER A 55 -8.20 -8.41 2.04
CA SER A 55 -9.55 -7.84 1.91
C SER A 55 -9.55 -6.34 1.63
N HIS A 56 -8.51 -5.60 2.05
CA HIS A 56 -8.37 -4.15 1.88
C HIS A 56 -7.50 -3.75 0.69
N ILE A 57 -6.50 -4.56 0.36
CA ILE A 57 -5.46 -4.23 -0.62
C ILE A 57 -5.46 -5.27 -1.73
N SER A 58 -5.74 -4.83 -2.96
CA SER A 58 -5.76 -5.70 -4.14
C SER A 58 -4.44 -5.75 -4.90
N ARG A 59 -3.52 -4.82 -4.66
CA ARG A 59 -2.25 -4.69 -5.40
C ARG A 59 -1.22 -3.91 -4.57
N GLY A 60 0.06 -4.28 -4.70
CA GLY A 60 1.18 -3.65 -4.02
C GLY A 60 2.00 -4.67 -3.24
N LYS A 61 3.22 -4.32 -2.87
CA LYS A 61 3.98 -5.07 -1.88
C LYS A 61 3.71 -4.46 -0.51
N VAL A 62 3.22 -5.27 0.41
CA VAL A 62 2.82 -4.87 1.76
C VAL A 62 3.70 -5.58 2.78
N ASP A 63 4.50 -4.83 3.50
CA ASP A 63 5.26 -5.33 4.65
C ASP A 63 4.47 -5.01 5.92
N VAL A 64 4.16 -6.03 6.71
CA VAL A 64 3.45 -5.95 7.99
C VAL A 64 4.41 -6.32 9.11
N PHE A 65 4.54 -5.47 10.09
CA PHE A 65 5.36 -5.69 11.28
C PHE A 65 4.45 -5.80 12.49
N VAL A 66 4.48 -6.94 13.17
CA VAL A 66 3.75 -7.17 14.42
C VAL A 66 4.76 -7.25 15.54
N THR A 67 4.68 -6.30 16.46
CA THR A 67 5.49 -6.27 17.68
C THR A 67 4.60 -6.56 18.86
N ILE A 68 5.07 -7.42 19.75
CA ILE A 68 4.31 -7.90 20.92
C ILE A 68 5.16 -7.67 22.15
N ASP A 69 4.59 -6.96 23.11
CA ASP A 69 5.18 -6.76 24.43
C ASP A 69 4.38 -7.54 25.48
N THR A 70 5.03 -8.51 26.09
CA THR A 70 4.45 -9.37 27.14
C THR A 70 4.86 -8.91 28.54
N SER A 71 5.57 -7.80 28.68
CA SER A 71 6.09 -7.33 29.98
C SER A 71 5.01 -6.95 30.99
N MET A 72 3.81 -6.62 30.50
CA MET A 72 2.65 -6.27 31.32
C MET A 72 1.70 -7.44 31.60
N ALA A 73 1.94 -8.59 30.98
CA ALA A 73 1.10 -9.76 31.19
C ALA A 73 1.42 -10.39 32.54
N ASP A 74 0.39 -10.59 33.37
CA ASP A 74 0.47 -11.37 34.62
C ASP A 74 0.57 -12.87 34.24
N ASP A 75 1.70 -13.23 33.63
CA ASP A 75 1.87 -14.46 32.86
C ASP A 75 2.18 -15.69 33.71
N MET A 76 2.33 -15.53 35.02
CA MET A 76 2.78 -16.61 35.86
C MET A 76 1.62 -17.13 36.73
N VAL A 77 1.31 -18.40 36.54
CA VAL A 77 0.34 -19.14 37.39
C VAL A 77 1.09 -20.19 38.17
N VAL A 78 0.87 -20.23 39.47
CA VAL A 78 1.37 -21.29 40.32
C VAL A 78 0.36 -22.42 40.28
N ARG A 79 0.76 -23.59 39.78
CA ARG A 79 -0.07 -24.78 39.76
C ARG A 79 0.40 -25.80 40.81
N VAL A 80 -0.55 -26.51 41.41
CA VAL A 80 -0.29 -27.62 42.29
C VAL A 80 -0.41 -28.92 41.51
N ASN A 81 0.63 -29.75 41.52
CA ASN A 81 0.60 -31.09 40.95
C ASN A 81 -0.13 -32.03 41.92
N GLU A 82 -1.46 -32.03 41.86
CA GLU A 82 -2.30 -32.81 42.81
C GLU A 82 -1.98 -34.31 42.83
N PRO A 83 -1.76 -35.01 41.68
CA PRO A 83 -1.42 -36.42 41.71
C PRO A 83 -0.11 -36.70 42.46
N LEU A 84 0.90 -35.86 42.24
CA LEU A 84 2.20 -36.00 42.87
C LEU A 84 2.14 -35.63 44.36
N LEU A 85 1.42 -34.57 44.72
CA LEU A 85 1.16 -34.16 46.09
C LEU A 85 0.50 -35.31 46.88
N LYS A 86 -0.53 -35.93 46.30
CA LYS A 86 -1.21 -37.07 46.91
C LYS A 86 -0.23 -38.25 47.14
N GLY A 87 0.62 -38.55 46.14
CA GLY A 87 1.63 -39.59 46.28
C GLY A 87 2.63 -39.32 47.41
N TYR A 88 3.05 -38.08 47.60
CA TYR A 88 3.94 -37.69 48.71
C TYR A 88 3.22 -37.81 50.06
N LEU A 89 1.97 -37.39 50.16
CA LEU A 89 1.20 -37.52 51.43
C LEU A 89 0.96 -38.98 51.82
N ASP A 90 0.64 -39.84 50.86
CA ASP A 90 0.47 -41.28 51.07
C ASP A 90 1.80 -41.93 51.52
N ALA A 91 2.92 -41.55 50.93
CA ALA A 91 4.25 -42.03 51.35
C ALA A 91 4.65 -41.56 52.75
N LEU A 92 4.35 -40.29 53.10
CA LEU A 92 4.61 -39.77 54.45
C LEU A 92 3.77 -40.49 55.49
N ASN A 93 2.50 -40.80 55.23
CA ASN A 93 1.64 -41.58 56.10
C ASN A 93 2.17 -43.01 56.28
N LEU A 94 2.60 -43.66 55.18
CA LEU A 94 3.19 -44.99 55.24
C LEU A 94 4.46 -45.03 56.09
N ILE A 95 5.33 -44.00 55.98
CA ILE A 95 6.54 -43.87 56.81
C ILE A 95 6.17 -43.69 58.28
N SER A 96 5.18 -42.81 58.58
CA SER A 96 4.68 -42.59 59.92
C SER A 96 4.18 -43.87 60.55
N ASP A 97 3.31 -44.57 59.83
CA ASP A 97 2.66 -45.82 60.36
C ASP A 97 3.67 -46.96 60.51
N LYS A 98 4.58 -47.14 59.57
CA LYS A 98 5.55 -48.25 59.52
C LYS A 98 6.66 -48.12 60.56
N TYR A 99 7.15 -46.88 60.76
CA TYR A 99 8.33 -46.61 61.57
C TYR A 99 8.02 -45.90 62.91
N GLY A 100 6.75 -45.58 63.18
CA GLY A 100 6.30 -44.94 64.44
C GLY A 100 6.79 -43.48 64.55
N LEU A 101 6.99 -42.82 63.42
CA LEU A 101 7.43 -41.40 63.35
C LEU A 101 6.21 -40.47 63.35
N ILE A 102 6.34 -39.31 63.97
CA ILE A 102 5.27 -38.33 63.95
C ILE A 102 5.24 -37.67 62.54
N ASN A 103 4.07 -37.77 61.92
CA ASN A 103 3.84 -37.04 60.64
C ASN A 103 3.58 -35.56 60.97
N ASP A 104 4.54 -34.69 60.73
CA ASP A 104 4.49 -33.24 60.90
C ASP A 104 4.36 -32.48 59.57
N ALA A 105 3.76 -33.13 58.57
CA ALA A 105 3.60 -32.57 57.24
C ALA A 105 2.85 -31.23 57.30
N SER A 106 3.58 -30.14 57.19
CA SER A 106 3.03 -28.80 57.12
C SER A 106 2.84 -28.35 55.67
N VAL A 107 1.94 -27.42 55.42
CA VAL A 107 1.74 -26.84 54.07
C VAL A 107 3.05 -26.32 53.45
N ILE A 108 3.88 -25.64 54.26
CA ILE A 108 5.19 -25.14 53.81
C ILE A 108 6.14 -26.31 53.53
N GLY A 109 6.14 -27.36 54.36
CA GLY A 109 6.98 -28.55 54.17
C GLY A 109 6.63 -29.27 52.86
N VAL A 110 5.35 -29.47 52.62
CA VAL A 110 4.84 -30.17 51.45
C VAL A 110 5.02 -29.32 50.18
N SER A 111 4.85 -28.00 50.24
CA SER A 111 5.04 -27.12 49.10
C SER A 111 6.50 -27.04 48.60
N ARG A 112 7.48 -27.45 49.46
CA ARG A 112 8.89 -27.49 49.11
C ARG A 112 9.34 -28.86 48.54
N LEU A 113 8.45 -29.83 48.49
CA LEU A 113 8.76 -31.11 47.87
C LEU A 113 8.94 -30.92 46.35
N PRO A 114 9.88 -31.66 45.73
CA PRO A 114 10.14 -31.50 44.30
C PRO A 114 8.86 -31.63 43.47
N ASP A 115 8.69 -30.75 42.51
CA ASP A 115 7.63 -30.76 41.49
C ASP A 115 6.19 -30.73 41.99
N VAL A 116 5.97 -30.43 43.30
CA VAL A 116 4.62 -30.22 43.88
C VAL A 116 4.03 -28.92 43.45
N LEU A 117 4.85 -27.85 43.36
CA LEU A 117 4.46 -26.57 42.82
C LEU A 117 5.23 -26.30 41.53
N SER A 118 4.53 -26.00 40.45
CA SER A 118 5.08 -25.50 39.22
C SER A 118 4.66 -24.04 39.01
N VAL A 119 5.61 -23.23 38.53
CA VAL A 119 5.33 -21.87 38.04
C VAL A 119 5.30 -21.94 36.53
N GLU A 120 4.11 -21.82 35.98
CA GLU A 120 3.89 -21.95 34.53
C GLU A 120 3.45 -20.61 33.96
N LYS A 121 3.77 -20.40 32.71
CA LYS A 121 3.18 -19.28 31.98
C LYS A 121 1.71 -19.57 31.74
N LYS A 122 0.86 -18.57 31.93
CA LYS A 122 -0.55 -18.67 31.57
C LYS A 122 -0.68 -19.00 30.09
N GLU A 123 -1.40 -20.04 29.74
CA GLU A 123 -1.72 -20.34 28.35
C GLU A 123 -2.67 -19.26 27.84
N LEU A 124 -2.26 -18.58 26.77
CA LEU A 124 -3.08 -17.62 26.08
C LEU A 124 -4.10 -18.37 25.20
N ASP A 125 -5.32 -17.88 25.14
CA ASP A 125 -6.30 -18.37 24.17
C ASP A 125 -5.87 -17.90 22.76
N ALA A 126 -5.36 -18.85 21.96
CA ALA A 126 -4.82 -18.57 20.63
C ALA A 126 -5.87 -17.94 19.70
N ASP A 127 -7.14 -18.37 19.81
CA ASP A 127 -8.22 -17.86 18.96
C ASP A 127 -8.58 -16.42 19.36
N ALA A 128 -8.68 -16.15 20.66
CA ALA A 128 -8.95 -14.81 21.18
C ALA A 128 -7.81 -13.83 20.84
N VAL A 129 -6.55 -14.29 20.94
CA VAL A 129 -5.36 -13.48 20.57
C VAL A 129 -5.34 -13.22 19.07
N ALA A 130 -5.60 -14.20 18.22
CA ALA A 130 -5.62 -14.04 16.76
C ALA A 130 -6.71 -13.04 16.33
N GLU A 131 -7.90 -13.13 16.93
CA GLU A 131 -9.01 -12.21 16.66
C GLU A 131 -8.69 -10.78 17.14
N GLY A 132 -8.11 -10.63 18.33
CA GLY A 132 -7.66 -9.34 18.84
C GLY A 132 -6.59 -8.70 17.94
N MET A 133 -5.62 -9.48 17.45
CA MET A 133 -4.62 -9.03 16.50
C MET A 133 -5.24 -8.63 15.16
N ARG A 134 -6.27 -9.33 14.68
CA ARG A 134 -7.04 -8.97 13.50
C ARG A 134 -7.68 -7.59 13.64
N MET A 135 -8.32 -7.33 14.78
CA MET A 135 -8.96 -6.04 15.05
C MET A 135 -7.94 -4.89 15.05
N ILE A 136 -6.76 -5.10 15.65
CA ILE A 136 -5.68 -4.11 15.64
C ILE A 136 -5.14 -3.91 14.22
N ALA A 137 -4.98 -4.99 13.45
CA ALA A 137 -4.58 -4.90 12.05
C ALA A 137 -5.60 -4.14 11.20
N GLU A 138 -6.89 -4.31 11.42
CA GLU A 138 -7.94 -3.54 10.74
C GLU A 138 -7.88 -2.04 11.08
N GLN A 139 -7.59 -1.69 12.33
CA GLN A 139 -7.38 -0.28 12.71
C GLN A 139 -6.17 0.32 11.99
N ALA A 140 -5.07 -0.42 11.93
CA ALA A 140 -3.89 -0.01 11.18
C ALA A 140 -4.17 0.12 9.67
N LEU A 141 -5.00 -0.77 9.09
CA LEU A 141 -5.47 -0.69 7.72
C LEU A 141 -6.37 0.53 7.45
N CYS A 142 -7.19 0.94 8.42
CA CYS A 142 -7.97 2.17 8.33
C CYS A 142 -7.08 3.42 8.22
N ASP A 143 -6.05 3.50 9.05
CA ASP A 143 -5.08 4.61 9.00
C ASP A 143 -4.26 4.60 7.70
N PHE A 144 -3.83 3.42 7.28
CA PHE A 144 -3.17 3.19 6.01
C PHE A 144 -4.01 3.67 4.82
N ASP A 145 -5.29 3.31 4.77
CA ASP A 145 -6.20 3.73 3.70
C ASP A 145 -6.45 5.25 3.73
N ARG A 146 -6.55 5.85 4.92
CA ARG A 146 -6.67 7.30 5.06
C ARG A 146 -5.47 8.02 4.45
N MET A 147 -4.25 7.56 4.74
CA MET A 147 -3.04 8.14 4.16
C MET A 147 -3.04 8.03 2.62
N ARG A 148 -3.39 6.84 2.08
CA ARG A 148 -3.46 6.61 0.63
C ARG A 148 -4.49 7.48 -0.08
N ILE A 149 -5.63 7.74 0.57
CA ILE A 149 -6.67 8.62 0.04
C ILE A 149 -6.14 10.06 -0.03
N VAL A 150 -5.55 10.56 1.04
CA VAL A 150 -4.99 11.93 1.08
C VAL A 150 -3.90 12.12 0.03
N GLU A 151 -3.00 11.15 -0.12
CA GLU A 151 -1.97 11.19 -1.15
C GLU A 151 -2.56 11.09 -2.55
N GLY A 152 -3.53 10.19 -2.74
CA GLY A 152 -4.23 10.01 -4.02
C GLY A 152 -4.92 11.29 -4.50
N GLU A 153 -5.58 12.03 -3.61
CA GLU A 153 -6.21 13.31 -3.95
C GLU A 153 -5.18 14.39 -4.32
N LYS A 154 -4.04 14.45 -3.63
CA LYS A 154 -2.95 15.37 -4.00
C LYS A 154 -2.37 15.04 -5.37
N LEU A 155 -2.14 13.76 -5.67
CA LEU A 155 -1.66 13.31 -6.97
C LEU A 155 -2.69 13.61 -8.08
N LYS A 156 -3.98 13.40 -7.81
CA LYS A 156 -5.06 13.77 -8.73
C LYS A 156 -5.03 15.25 -9.06
N ALA A 157 -4.93 16.11 -8.06
CA ALA A 157 -4.88 17.57 -8.25
C ALA A 157 -3.65 17.99 -9.08
N ASP A 158 -2.48 17.42 -8.81
CA ASP A 158 -1.26 17.70 -9.58
C ASP A 158 -1.39 17.28 -11.04
N VAL A 159 -1.93 16.07 -11.31
CA VAL A 159 -2.18 15.59 -12.66
C VAL A 159 -3.16 16.51 -13.41
N LEU A 160 -4.26 16.90 -12.78
CA LEU A 160 -5.25 17.80 -13.39
C LEU A 160 -4.65 19.16 -13.76
N SER A 161 -3.83 19.73 -12.88
CA SER A 161 -3.10 20.99 -13.16
C SER A 161 -2.15 20.85 -14.36
N LYS A 162 -1.44 19.73 -14.46
CA LYS A 162 -0.55 19.46 -15.62
C LYS A 162 -1.33 19.27 -16.91
N LEU A 163 -2.50 18.62 -16.86
CA LEU A 163 -3.36 18.49 -18.03
C LEU A 163 -3.87 19.85 -18.54
N GLU A 164 -4.22 20.75 -17.62
CA GLU A 164 -4.62 22.13 -17.98
C GLU A 164 -3.49 22.87 -18.69
N ASN A 165 -2.25 22.75 -18.21
CA ASN A 165 -1.09 23.33 -18.89
C ASN A 165 -0.89 22.75 -20.29
N ILE A 166 -1.06 21.44 -20.48
CA ILE A 166 -0.96 20.80 -21.79
C ILE A 166 -2.05 21.32 -22.72
N GLU A 167 -3.31 21.43 -22.26
CA GLU A 167 -4.41 22.01 -23.06
C GLU A 167 -4.11 23.45 -23.50
N ASN A 168 -3.52 24.26 -22.62
CA ASN A 168 -3.09 25.61 -22.95
C ASN A 168 -2.02 25.61 -24.05
N TYR A 169 -1.02 24.73 -23.97
CA TYR A 169 -0.01 24.60 -25.02
C TYR A 169 -0.61 24.14 -26.35
N VAL A 170 -1.52 23.17 -26.34
CA VAL A 170 -2.24 22.73 -27.54
C VAL A 170 -2.99 23.91 -28.17
N SER A 171 -3.68 24.71 -27.38
CA SER A 171 -4.40 25.89 -27.86
C SER A 171 -3.46 26.94 -28.52
N VAL A 172 -2.26 27.12 -27.98
CA VAL A 172 -1.24 27.99 -28.55
C VAL A 172 -0.73 27.43 -29.90
N ILE A 173 -0.52 26.11 -29.97
CA ILE A 173 -0.07 25.45 -31.22
C ILE A 173 -1.14 25.56 -32.28
N GLU A 174 -2.40 25.25 -31.99
CA GLU A 174 -3.53 25.36 -32.92
C GLU A 174 -3.66 26.80 -33.48
N LYS A 175 -3.49 27.80 -32.60
CA LYS A 175 -3.55 29.22 -33.02
C LYS A 175 -2.38 29.64 -33.92
N ASN A 176 -1.19 29.13 -33.67
CA ASN A 176 0.03 29.52 -34.37
C ASN A 176 0.25 28.72 -35.65
N SER A 177 -0.28 27.52 -35.80
CA SER A 177 -0.10 26.66 -36.97
C SER A 177 -0.43 27.39 -38.31
N PRO A 178 -1.60 28.07 -38.45
CA PRO A 178 -1.91 28.82 -39.66
C PRO A 178 -0.96 30.01 -39.90
N LEU A 179 -0.48 30.65 -38.85
CA LEU A 179 0.47 31.78 -38.96
C LEU A 179 1.82 31.31 -39.48
N THR A 180 2.29 30.15 -39.02
CA THR A 180 3.55 29.53 -39.46
C THR A 180 3.54 29.24 -40.98
N VAL A 181 2.42 28.76 -41.52
CA VAL A 181 2.25 28.55 -42.97
C VAL A 181 2.34 29.85 -43.72
N LYS A 182 1.67 30.90 -43.21
CA LYS A 182 1.70 32.25 -43.83
C LYS A 182 3.12 32.82 -43.83
N GLU A 183 3.82 32.79 -42.71
CA GLU A 183 5.20 33.25 -42.59
C GLU A 183 6.14 32.49 -43.52
N TYR A 184 5.98 31.17 -43.65
CA TYR A 184 6.77 30.36 -44.56
C TYR A 184 6.56 30.80 -46.02
N ARG A 185 5.31 31.02 -46.44
CA ARG A 185 4.98 31.52 -47.79
C ARG A 185 5.63 32.86 -48.04
N GLU A 186 5.53 33.81 -47.11
CA GLU A 186 6.12 35.14 -47.23
C GLU A 186 7.66 35.07 -47.35
N LYS A 187 8.30 34.24 -46.53
CA LYS A 187 9.76 34.00 -46.56
C LYS A 187 10.21 33.33 -47.85
N LEU A 188 9.44 32.38 -48.36
CA LEU A 188 9.70 31.71 -49.64
C LEU A 188 9.64 32.71 -50.79
N LEU A 189 8.60 33.54 -50.86
CA LEU A 189 8.44 34.64 -51.81
C LEU A 189 9.62 35.61 -51.76
N GLY A 190 10.04 36.04 -50.56
CA GLY A 190 11.17 36.94 -50.38
C GLY A 190 12.46 36.36 -50.95
N LYS A 191 12.77 35.10 -50.63
CA LYS A 191 13.99 34.42 -51.16
C LYS A 191 13.97 34.22 -52.68
N LEU A 192 12.80 33.87 -53.24
CA LEU A 192 12.68 33.72 -54.70
C LEU A 192 12.83 35.05 -55.43
N ASN A 193 12.28 36.14 -54.90
CA ASN A 193 12.46 37.47 -55.43
C ASN A 193 13.97 37.93 -55.43
N GLU A 194 14.68 37.57 -54.34
CA GLU A 194 16.09 37.86 -54.18
C GLU A 194 16.99 37.14 -55.23
N VAL A 195 16.67 35.86 -55.52
CA VAL A 195 17.47 35.00 -56.39
C VAL A 195 17.11 35.18 -57.86
N LEU A 196 15.82 35.33 -58.19
CA LEU A 196 15.35 35.38 -59.59
C LEU A 196 15.17 36.78 -60.15
N GLY A 197 15.27 37.80 -59.29
CA GLY A 197 15.09 39.21 -59.76
C GLY A 197 13.71 39.40 -60.41
N SER A 198 13.64 40.12 -61.51
CA SER A 198 12.40 40.43 -62.24
C SER A 198 11.95 39.32 -63.22
N SER A 199 12.64 38.19 -63.28
CA SER A 199 12.20 37.00 -64.05
C SER A 199 11.00 36.40 -63.40
N GLY A 200 9.87 36.36 -64.10
CA GLY A 200 8.55 36.01 -63.53
C GLY A 200 8.54 34.79 -62.64
N ILE A 201 8.16 34.99 -61.43
CA ILE A 201 7.94 33.92 -60.41
C ILE A 201 6.61 33.23 -60.73
N ASP A 202 6.64 31.93 -60.92
CA ASP A 202 5.44 31.13 -61.06
C ASP A 202 4.73 31.01 -59.70
N GLU A 203 3.70 31.79 -59.51
CA GLU A 203 2.91 31.85 -58.28
C GLU A 203 2.26 30.49 -57.93
N SER A 204 1.98 29.65 -58.94
CA SER A 204 1.42 28.30 -58.77
C SER A 204 2.40 27.36 -58.07
N ARG A 205 3.71 27.49 -58.37
CA ARG A 205 4.76 26.70 -57.67
C ARG A 205 4.92 27.10 -56.20
N ILE A 206 4.82 28.39 -55.89
CA ILE A 206 4.87 28.88 -54.52
C ILE A 206 3.69 28.38 -53.70
N LEU A 207 2.50 28.40 -54.29
CA LEU A 207 1.31 27.85 -53.66
C LEU A 207 1.42 26.35 -53.40
N THR A 208 2.00 25.60 -54.36
CA THR A 208 2.23 24.16 -54.23
C THR A 208 3.23 23.86 -53.10
N GLU A 209 4.36 24.57 -53.04
CA GLU A 209 5.36 24.40 -51.97
C GLU A 209 4.81 24.81 -50.60
N ALA A 210 4.01 25.87 -50.53
CA ALA A 210 3.34 26.27 -49.30
C ALA A 210 2.28 25.23 -48.85
N ALA A 211 1.57 24.59 -49.78
CA ALA A 211 0.63 23.51 -49.49
C ALA A 211 1.34 22.25 -48.96
N ILE A 212 2.46 21.86 -49.62
CA ILE A 212 3.30 20.75 -49.16
C ILE A 212 3.86 21.03 -47.75
N PHE A 213 4.28 22.25 -47.48
CA PHE A 213 4.75 22.63 -46.15
C PHE A 213 3.62 22.61 -45.12
N ALA A 214 2.44 23.13 -45.49
CA ALA A 214 1.26 23.09 -44.59
C ALA A 214 0.88 21.64 -44.21
N ASP A 215 0.93 20.72 -45.19
CA ASP A 215 0.68 19.31 -44.96
C ASP A 215 1.70 18.67 -44.01
N LYS A 216 3.00 19.01 -44.21
CA LYS A 216 4.08 18.53 -43.31
C LYS A 216 4.02 19.04 -41.89
N ILE A 217 3.46 20.19 -41.63
CA ILE A 217 3.34 20.80 -40.31
C ILE A 217 1.91 20.71 -39.77
N ALA A 218 1.02 20.01 -40.49
CA ALA A 218 -0.34 19.79 -40.05
C ALA A 218 -0.35 19.08 -38.70
N VAL A 219 -0.79 19.77 -37.66
CA VAL A 219 -0.87 19.27 -36.29
C VAL A 219 -2.30 18.97 -35.87
N ASP A 220 -3.27 19.19 -36.73
CA ASP A 220 -4.70 19.16 -36.42
C ASP A 220 -5.15 17.77 -35.95
N GLU A 221 -4.67 16.71 -36.62
CA GLU A 221 -5.01 15.33 -36.23
C GLU A 221 -4.42 15.01 -34.85
N GLU A 222 -3.15 15.37 -34.60
CA GLU A 222 -2.49 15.07 -33.35
C GLU A 222 -3.03 15.91 -32.17
N THR A 223 -3.42 17.16 -32.43
CA THR A 223 -4.05 17.98 -31.38
C THR A 223 -5.43 17.46 -31.01
N VAL A 224 -6.24 17.00 -31.99
CA VAL A 224 -7.53 16.35 -31.73
C VAL A 224 -7.38 15.05 -30.95
N ARG A 225 -6.40 14.22 -31.31
CA ARG A 225 -6.07 13.00 -30.58
C ARG A 225 -5.66 13.31 -29.14
N LEU A 226 -4.76 14.27 -28.96
CA LEU A 226 -4.27 14.69 -27.64
C LEU A 226 -5.42 15.21 -26.76
N ARG A 227 -6.31 16.04 -27.29
CA ARG A 227 -7.51 16.49 -26.56
C ARG A 227 -8.42 15.32 -26.15
N SER A 228 -8.60 14.33 -27.04
CA SER A 228 -9.36 13.12 -26.74
C SER A 228 -8.72 12.33 -25.58
N HIS A 229 -7.40 12.17 -25.59
CA HIS A 229 -6.66 11.48 -24.53
C HIS A 229 -6.72 12.23 -23.20
N ILE A 230 -6.63 13.56 -23.21
CA ILE A 230 -6.80 14.40 -22.02
C ILE A 230 -8.21 14.20 -21.41
N ALA A 231 -9.24 14.24 -22.25
CA ALA A 231 -10.62 14.01 -21.79
C ALA A 231 -10.80 12.62 -21.18
N GLN A 232 -10.23 11.58 -21.80
CA GLN A 232 -10.24 10.21 -21.26
C GLN A 232 -9.51 10.13 -19.90
N LEU A 233 -8.35 10.76 -19.76
CA LEU A 233 -7.61 10.78 -18.50
C LEU A 233 -8.41 11.48 -17.40
N ARG A 234 -9.03 12.61 -17.68
CA ARG A 234 -9.93 13.30 -16.74
C ARG A 234 -11.06 12.38 -16.29
N GLN A 235 -11.72 11.70 -17.21
CA GLN A 235 -12.81 10.76 -16.89
C GLN A 235 -12.31 9.59 -16.04
N MET A 236 -11.11 9.03 -16.32
CA MET A 236 -10.51 7.98 -15.50
C MET A 236 -10.25 8.45 -14.08
N LEU A 237 -9.79 9.69 -13.90
CA LEU A 237 -9.50 10.27 -12.59
C LEU A 237 -10.77 10.48 -11.71
N GLU A 238 -11.97 10.45 -12.28
CA GLU A 238 -13.23 10.51 -11.54
C GLU A 238 -13.75 9.12 -11.12
N THR A 239 -13.21 8.05 -11.68
CA THR A 239 -13.66 6.69 -11.35
C THR A 239 -13.04 6.19 -10.05
N SER A 240 -13.77 5.33 -9.32
CA SER A 240 -13.32 4.73 -8.05
C SER A 240 -12.65 3.36 -8.22
N SER A 241 -12.47 2.88 -9.45
CA SER A 241 -11.81 1.59 -9.72
C SER A 241 -10.28 1.74 -9.83
N PRO A 242 -9.52 0.65 -9.68
CA PRO A 242 -8.08 0.67 -9.92
C PRO A 242 -7.78 1.04 -11.39
N ILE A 243 -7.24 2.25 -11.60
CA ILE A 243 -7.02 2.82 -12.94
C ILE A 243 -5.56 2.77 -13.42
N GLY A 244 -4.61 2.38 -12.56
CA GLY A 244 -3.17 2.49 -12.86
C GLY A 244 -2.76 1.91 -14.21
N ARG A 245 -3.20 0.69 -14.58
CA ARG A 245 -2.86 0.08 -15.88
C ARG A 245 -3.46 0.84 -17.06
N LYS A 246 -4.65 1.41 -16.89
CA LYS A 246 -5.31 2.19 -17.95
C LYS A 246 -4.59 3.52 -18.16
N ILE A 247 -4.13 4.14 -17.07
CA ILE A 247 -3.32 5.35 -17.13
C ILE A 247 -1.96 5.05 -17.81
N ASP A 248 -1.28 3.96 -17.43
CA ASP A 248 0.00 3.57 -18.05
C ASP A 248 -0.14 3.42 -19.58
N PHE A 249 -1.22 2.78 -20.04
CA PHE A 249 -1.51 2.65 -21.48
C PHE A 249 -1.77 4.03 -22.11
N LEU A 250 -2.60 4.85 -21.49
CA LEU A 250 -2.93 6.17 -22.03
C LEU A 250 -1.71 7.10 -22.09
N LEU A 251 -0.80 7.03 -21.11
CA LEU A 251 0.46 7.76 -21.12
C LEU A 251 1.39 7.33 -22.26
N GLN A 252 1.34 6.07 -22.69
CA GLN A 252 2.08 5.60 -23.88
C GLN A 252 1.53 6.26 -25.15
N GLU A 253 0.21 6.43 -25.25
CA GLU A 253 -0.41 7.15 -26.37
C GLU A 253 -0.09 8.66 -26.36
N PHE A 254 0.05 9.28 -25.16
CA PHE A 254 0.51 10.67 -25.04
C PHE A 254 1.95 10.88 -25.55
N ASN A 255 2.79 9.86 -25.45
CA ASN A 255 4.20 9.92 -25.86
C ASN A 255 4.43 9.51 -27.32
N ARG A 256 3.41 9.15 -28.03
CA ARG A 256 3.47 8.70 -29.42
C ARG A 256 3.30 9.84 -30.40
#